data_e99fe255473fe5b2322258f714f9c4e7
#
_entry.id   e99fe255473fe5b2322258f714f9c4e7
#
_cell.length_a   1.000
_cell.length_b   1.000
_cell.length_c   1.000
_cell.angle_alpha   90.00
_cell.angle_beta   90.00
_cell.angle_gamma   90.00
#
_symmetry.space_group_name_H-M   'P 1'
#
loop_
_entity.id
_entity.type
_entity.pdbx_description
1 polymer ?
#
loop_
_entity_poly.entity_id
_entity_poly.type
_entity_poly.pdbx_seq_one_letter_code
_entity_poly.pdbx_strand_id
1 'polypeptide(L)'
;FTSNLDEFFMIRVGSLCDMAAVDKEHTDSKSGLTAKEQLHLIYKAVEPLYARRDAAFSDVDSKLSAIGLRRLTMDSLAPDEQKYIKRYFKDIIAPVLSPQIVDSHHPFPHLEGKVLHIAALLSHKKTERLGLLPVPASLPPVVFLPETPSRYILTEDILLAYADHVFEMYDVLEKTVLCVTRNADIQVDDETFGVEGGDFRKKMEKLLRQRRRMAVVRVEISRPISDHFKEYFRSRFEVSDAQIFLSRTA
;
A
#
# COMPACT_ATOMS: atom_id res chain seq x y z
N PHE A 1 6.28 9.74 13.58
CA PHE A 1 7.09 8.59 13.09
C PHE A 1 6.70 8.23 11.67
N THR A 2 5.43 7.88 11.39
CA THR A 2 4.97 7.42 10.06
C THR A 2 5.26 8.43 8.95
N SER A 3 4.90 9.71 9.12
CA SER A 3 5.17 10.75 8.12
C SER A 3 6.66 10.92 7.80
N ASN A 4 7.52 10.90 8.83
CA ASN A 4 8.97 11.00 8.63
C ASN A 4 9.53 9.74 7.95
N LEU A 5 8.97 8.56 8.28
CA LEU A 5 9.35 7.31 7.63
C LEU A 5 8.94 7.31 6.16
N ASP A 6 7.75 7.81 5.86
CA ASP A 6 7.26 7.96 4.48
C ASP A 6 8.18 8.85 3.66
N GLU A 7 8.50 10.05 4.18
CA GLU A 7 9.39 10.98 3.51
C GLU A 7 10.79 10.39 3.31
N PHE A 8 11.31 9.69 4.32
CA PHE A 8 12.59 8.99 4.22
C PHE A 8 12.59 7.94 3.09
N PHE A 9 11.52 7.14 3.00
CA PHE A 9 11.39 6.16 1.92
C PHE A 9 11.22 6.82 0.55
N MET A 10 10.39 7.84 0.46
CA MET A 10 10.15 8.54 -0.79
C MET A 10 11.41 9.21 -1.35
N ILE A 11 12.22 9.84 -0.50
CA ILE A 11 13.37 10.64 -0.91
C ILE A 11 14.65 9.81 -0.81
N ARG A 12 15.07 9.43 0.42
CA ARG A 12 16.39 8.80 0.62
C ARG A 12 16.45 7.40 0.06
N VAL A 13 15.46 6.55 0.37
CA VAL A 13 15.43 5.17 -0.15
C VAL A 13 15.20 5.19 -1.66
N GLY A 14 14.34 6.08 -2.16
CA GLY A 14 14.12 6.28 -3.58
C GLY A 14 15.41 6.60 -4.33
N SER A 15 16.16 7.60 -3.87
CA SER A 15 17.47 7.98 -4.44
C SER A 15 18.48 6.83 -4.40
N LEU A 16 18.53 6.06 -3.30
CA LEU A 16 19.42 4.89 -3.22
C LEU A 16 19.01 3.77 -4.20
N CYS A 17 17.72 3.55 -4.41
CA CYS A 17 17.21 2.61 -5.41
C CYS A 17 17.66 3.00 -6.83
N ASP A 18 17.55 4.30 -7.16
CA ASP A 18 18.01 4.83 -8.45
C ASP A 18 19.53 4.65 -8.61
N MET A 19 20.32 4.99 -7.58
CA MET A 19 21.78 4.80 -7.59
C MET A 19 22.15 3.32 -7.76
N ALA A 20 21.53 2.42 -7.02
CA ALA A 20 21.79 0.98 -7.11
C ALA A 20 21.47 0.38 -8.49
N ALA A 21 20.58 1.02 -9.25
CA ALA A 21 20.21 0.58 -10.60
C ALA A 21 21.19 1.10 -11.68
N VAL A 22 21.82 2.26 -11.45
CA VAL A 22 22.71 2.92 -12.43
C VAL A 22 24.18 2.55 -12.19
N ASP A 23 24.65 2.66 -10.95
CA ASP A 23 26.05 2.42 -10.60
C ASP A 23 26.13 1.47 -9.39
N LYS A 24 26.43 0.22 -9.69
CA LYS A 24 26.44 -0.86 -8.70
C LYS A 24 27.70 -0.85 -7.81
N GLU A 25 28.77 -0.22 -8.25
CA GLU A 25 30.08 -0.25 -7.59
C GLU A 25 30.41 1.06 -6.87
N HIS A 26 29.64 2.12 -7.12
CA HIS A 26 29.84 3.38 -6.45
C HIS A 26 29.62 3.27 -4.94
N THR A 27 30.64 3.67 -4.18
CA THR A 27 30.60 3.71 -2.72
C THR A 27 30.45 5.14 -2.23
N ASP A 28 29.55 5.33 -1.27
CA ASP A 28 29.38 6.63 -0.61
C ASP A 28 30.64 6.99 0.21
N SER A 29 31.17 8.18 0.00
CA SER A 29 32.42 8.64 0.60
C SER A 29 32.39 8.71 2.13
N LYS A 30 31.22 8.81 2.75
CA LYS A 30 31.06 8.90 4.22
C LYS A 30 30.91 7.53 4.88
N SER A 31 30.10 6.66 4.28
CA SER A 31 29.82 5.33 4.84
C SER A 31 30.75 4.24 4.31
N GLY A 32 31.36 4.45 3.14
CA GLY A 32 32.15 3.42 2.44
C GLY A 32 31.29 2.30 1.85
N LEU A 33 29.97 2.43 1.86
CA LEU A 33 29.01 1.42 1.43
C LEU A 33 28.45 1.74 0.04
N THR A 34 28.18 0.70 -0.73
CA THR A 34 27.40 0.82 -1.95
C THR A 34 25.93 1.15 -1.65
N ALA A 35 25.19 1.69 -2.62
CA ALA A 35 23.78 1.95 -2.47
C ALA A 35 22.97 0.70 -2.08
N LYS A 36 23.34 -0.46 -2.64
CA LYS A 36 22.70 -1.74 -2.34
C LYS A 36 22.93 -2.19 -0.89
N GLU A 37 24.14 -2.03 -0.37
CA GLU A 37 24.47 -2.33 1.02
C GLU A 37 23.74 -1.40 1.98
N GLN A 38 23.68 -0.09 1.67
CA GLN A 38 22.91 0.88 2.44
C GLN A 38 21.41 0.49 2.48
N LEU A 39 20.80 0.14 1.33
CA LEU A 39 19.42 -0.33 1.28
C LEU A 39 19.18 -1.54 2.15
N HIS A 40 20.06 -2.54 2.09
CA HIS A 40 19.95 -3.74 2.93
C HIS A 40 19.95 -3.39 4.42
N LEU A 41 20.87 -2.54 4.85
CA LEU A 41 20.95 -2.10 6.25
C LEU A 41 19.72 -1.28 6.67
N ILE A 42 19.20 -0.43 5.79
CA ILE A 42 18.00 0.37 6.03
C ILE A 42 16.79 -0.55 6.26
N TYR A 43 16.53 -1.49 5.35
CA TYR A 43 15.38 -2.39 5.49
C TYR A 43 15.46 -3.20 6.77
N LYS A 44 16.64 -3.75 7.07
CA LYS A 44 16.89 -4.47 8.34
C LYS A 44 16.68 -3.61 9.59
N ALA A 45 17.07 -2.33 9.54
CA ALA A 45 16.90 -1.41 10.67
C ALA A 45 15.44 -0.95 10.83
N VAL A 46 14.68 -0.87 9.74
CA VAL A 46 13.28 -0.42 9.73
C VAL A 46 12.32 -1.52 10.19
N GLU A 47 12.58 -2.78 9.87
CA GLU A 47 11.71 -3.91 10.20
C GLU A 47 11.24 -3.93 11.67
N PRO A 48 12.14 -3.85 12.70
CA PRO A 48 11.71 -3.83 14.10
C PRO A 48 10.94 -2.56 14.49
N LEU A 49 11.04 -1.48 13.73
CA LEU A 49 10.30 -0.25 14.01
C LEU A 49 8.81 -0.39 13.78
N TYR A 50 8.39 -1.27 12.86
CA TYR A 50 6.98 -1.61 12.65
C TYR A 50 6.38 -2.24 13.90
N ALA A 51 7.03 -3.22 14.49
CA ALA A 51 6.57 -3.85 15.73
C ALA A 51 6.45 -2.84 16.88
N ARG A 52 7.43 -1.91 17.00
CA ARG A 52 7.38 -0.83 18.01
C ARG A 52 6.24 0.15 17.77
N ARG A 53 5.99 0.51 16.51
CA ARG A 53 4.87 1.36 16.13
C ARG A 53 3.53 0.70 16.47
N ASP A 54 3.36 -0.58 16.09
CA ASP A 54 2.14 -1.33 16.36
C ASP A 54 1.87 -1.48 17.87
N ALA A 55 2.93 -1.69 18.67
CA ALA A 55 2.82 -1.72 20.12
C ALA A 55 2.41 -0.35 20.71
N ALA A 56 2.99 0.74 20.22
CA ALA A 56 2.62 2.10 20.64
C ALA A 56 1.17 2.43 20.25
N PHE A 57 0.74 2.04 19.06
CA PHE A 57 -0.65 2.21 18.64
C PHE A 57 -1.61 1.42 19.53
N SER A 58 -1.29 0.16 19.84
CA SER A 58 -2.11 -0.68 20.72
C SER A 58 -2.26 -0.07 22.13
N ASP A 59 -1.20 0.53 22.66
CA ASP A 59 -1.23 1.23 23.96
C ASP A 59 -2.15 2.46 23.90
N VAL A 60 -2.07 3.26 22.82
CA VAL A 60 -2.94 4.41 22.59
C VAL A 60 -4.41 3.97 22.44
N ASP A 61 -4.67 2.94 21.62
CA ASP A 61 -6.02 2.41 21.39
C ASP A 61 -6.66 1.89 22.70
N SER A 62 -5.87 1.22 23.54
CA SER A 62 -6.30 0.78 24.88
C SER A 62 -6.66 1.95 25.79
N LYS A 63 -5.87 3.03 25.77
CA LYS A 63 -6.14 4.25 26.55
C LYS A 63 -7.37 4.99 26.05
N LEU A 64 -7.57 5.08 24.73
CA LEU A 64 -8.77 5.64 24.12
C LEU A 64 -10.00 4.82 24.49
N SER A 65 -9.91 3.51 24.46
CA SER A 65 -10.98 2.60 24.90
C SER A 65 -11.38 2.82 26.35
N ALA A 66 -10.40 3.10 27.24
CA ALA A 66 -10.65 3.37 28.66
C ALA A 66 -11.43 4.66 28.91
N ILE A 67 -11.32 5.66 28.03
CA ILE A 67 -12.10 6.91 28.08
C ILE A 67 -13.40 6.87 27.24
N GLY A 68 -13.74 5.68 26.70
CA GLY A 68 -14.98 5.42 25.99
C GLY A 68 -14.91 5.51 24.47
N LEU A 69 -13.78 5.93 23.88
CA LEU A 69 -13.61 5.92 22.42
C LEU A 69 -13.05 4.57 21.97
N ARG A 70 -13.88 3.73 21.37
CA ARG A 70 -13.57 2.34 21.09
C ARG A 70 -13.54 2.03 19.59
N ARG A 71 -12.37 1.61 19.09
CA ARG A 71 -12.25 0.96 17.79
C ARG A 71 -12.85 -0.45 17.85
N LEU A 72 -13.60 -0.80 16.82
CA LEU A 72 -14.22 -2.11 16.65
C LEU A 72 -13.60 -2.84 15.47
N THR A 73 -13.60 -4.15 15.54
CA THR A 73 -13.37 -5.05 14.41
C THR A 73 -14.69 -5.65 13.96
N MET A 74 -14.80 -6.16 12.75
CA MET A 74 -16.02 -6.79 12.24
C MET A 74 -16.53 -7.93 13.14
N ASP A 75 -15.61 -8.69 13.74
CA ASP A 75 -15.93 -9.81 14.62
C ASP A 75 -16.42 -9.36 16.02
N SER A 76 -16.14 -8.11 16.40
CA SER A 76 -16.54 -7.55 17.70
C SER A 76 -17.87 -6.79 17.67
N LEU A 77 -18.51 -6.69 16.50
CA LEU A 77 -19.80 -6.00 16.34
C LEU A 77 -20.95 -6.81 16.92
N ALA A 78 -21.84 -6.12 17.67
CA ALA A 78 -23.12 -6.68 18.08
C ALA A 78 -24.04 -6.91 16.86
N PRO A 79 -25.07 -7.79 16.95
CA PRO A 79 -25.93 -8.11 15.81
C PRO A 79 -26.60 -6.91 15.14
N ASP A 80 -27.01 -5.89 15.90
CA ASP A 80 -27.62 -4.70 15.33
C ASP A 80 -26.59 -3.77 14.70
N GLU A 81 -25.37 -3.71 15.24
CA GLU A 81 -24.24 -3.01 14.63
C GLU A 81 -23.82 -3.66 13.31
N GLN A 82 -23.81 -5.01 13.26
CA GLN A 82 -23.55 -5.74 12.00
C GLN A 82 -24.59 -5.42 10.93
N LYS A 83 -25.89 -5.35 11.31
CA LYS A 83 -26.97 -4.94 10.39
C LYS A 83 -26.77 -3.52 9.88
N TYR A 84 -26.38 -2.60 10.79
CA TYR A 84 -26.07 -1.23 10.41
C TYR A 84 -24.91 -1.16 9.41
N ILE A 85 -23.77 -1.79 9.71
CA ILE A 85 -22.60 -1.79 8.84
C ILE A 85 -22.91 -2.46 7.50
N LYS A 86 -23.67 -3.56 7.48
CA LYS A 86 -24.12 -4.20 6.25
C LYS A 86 -24.95 -3.26 5.37
N ARG A 87 -25.89 -2.51 5.97
CA ARG A 87 -26.68 -1.52 5.25
C ARG A 87 -25.82 -0.37 4.77
N TYR A 88 -24.93 0.16 5.62
CA TYR A 88 -24.01 1.21 5.29
C TYR A 88 -23.08 0.83 4.12
N PHE A 89 -22.56 -0.41 4.15
CA PHE A 89 -21.79 -0.95 3.02
C PHE A 89 -22.62 -0.94 1.74
N LYS A 90 -23.83 -1.50 1.76
CA LYS A 90 -24.69 -1.62 0.58
C LYS A 90 -25.11 -0.27 0.01
N ASP A 91 -25.50 0.67 0.86
CA ASP A 91 -26.17 1.91 0.46
C ASP A 91 -25.17 3.05 0.20
N ILE A 92 -24.02 3.06 0.87
CA ILE A 92 -23.05 4.16 0.84
C ILE A 92 -21.72 3.72 0.20
N ILE A 93 -21.15 2.58 0.63
CA ILE A 93 -19.82 2.17 0.20
C ILE A 93 -19.87 1.52 -1.18
N ALA A 94 -20.66 0.47 -1.37
CA ALA A 94 -20.68 -0.33 -2.59
C ALA A 94 -20.90 0.50 -3.88
N PRO A 95 -21.78 1.52 -3.92
CA PRO A 95 -22.03 2.31 -5.13
C PRO A 95 -20.82 3.13 -5.62
N VAL A 96 -19.84 3.41 -4.77
CA VAL A 96 -18.66 4.22 -5.11
C VAL A 96 -17.40 3.38 -5.33
N LEU A 97 -17.51 2.06 -5.25
CA LEU A 97 -16.38 1.15 -5.45
C LEU A 97 -16.05 0.96 -6.91
N SER A 98 -14.77 0.84 -7.21
CA SER A 98 -14.25 0.54 -8.55
C SER A 98 -13.22 -0.59 -8.48
N PRO A 99 -13.65 -1.85 -8.30
CA PRO A 99 -12.74 -2.97 -8.26
C PRO A 99 -12.08 -3.22 -9.62
N GLN A 100 -10.82 -3.63 -9.60
CA GLN A 100 -10.04 -3.95 -10.78
C GLN A 100 -9.53 -5.38 -10.68
N ILE A 101 -9.66 -6.14 -11.77
CA ILE A 101 -9.09 -7.48 -11.88
C ILE A 101 -7.85 -7.39 -12.79
N VAL A 102 -6.72 -7.78 -12.25
CA VAL A 102 -5.46 -7.84 -13.00
C VAL A 102 -5.35 -9.20 -13.66
N ASP A 103 -5.29 -9.20 -14.97
CA ASP A 103 -5.08 -10.39 -15.79
C ASP A 103 -3.94 -10.20 -16.79
N SER A 104 -3.70 -11.20 -17.65
CA SER A 104 -2.66 -11.16 -18.67
C SER A 104 -2.96 -10.20 -19.84
N HIS A 105 -4.22 -9.76 -19.99
CA HIS A 105 -4.68 -8.95 -21.11
C HIS A 105 -4.72 -7.45 -20.80
N HIS A 106 -4.76 -7.09 -19.52
CA HIS A 106 -4.80 -5.71 -19.06
C HIS A 106 -3.47 -5.30 -18.42
N PRO A 107 -2.97 -4.10 -18.73
CA PRO A 107 -1.78 -3.60 -18.04
C PRO A 107 -2.06 -3.48 -16.53
N PHE A 108 -1.02 -3.72 -15.73
CA PHE A 108 -1.14 -3.56 -14.29
C PHE A 108 -1.52 -2.11 -13.96
N PRO A 109 -2.55 -1.86 -13.14
CA PRO A 109 -2.98 -0.52 -12.81
C PRO A 109 -1.88 0.22 -12.04
N HIS A 110 -1.77 1.51 -12.28
CA HIS A 110 -0.88 2.35 -11.51
C HIS A 110 -1.51 2.58 -10.13
N LEU A 111 -0.90 2.00 -9.09
CA LEU A 111 -1.31 2.29 -7.73
C LEU A 111 -0.66 3.59 -7.28
N GLU A 112 -1.47 4.55 -6.91
CA GLU A 112 -1.02 5.82 -6.35
C GLU A 112 -0.33 5.59 -5.01
N GLY A 113 0.78 6.29 -4.77
CA GLY A 113 1.52 6.20 -3.51
C GLY A 113 0.66 6.67 -2.33
N LYS A 114 0.72 5.96 -1.21
CA LYS A 114 0.01 6.23 0.05
C LYS A 114 -1.52 6.09 -0.02
N VAL A 115 -2.07 5.59 -1.08
CA VAL A 115 -3.49 5.21 -1.16
C VAL A 115 -3.65 3.77 -0.68
N LEU A 116 -4.59 3.55 0.23
CA LEU A 116 -4.94 2.21 0.69
C LEU A 116 -5.71 1.47 -0.41
N HIS A 117 -5.38 0.20 -0.59
CA HIS A 117 -6.08 -0.70 -1.49
C HIS A 117 -6.44 -1.98 -0.75
N ILE A 118 -7.55 -2.59 -1.07
CA ILE A 118 -7.78 -3.99 -0.75
C ILE A 118 -7.19 -4.81 -1.88
N ALA A 119 -6.19 -5.62 -1.57
CA ALA A 119 -5.63 -6.60 -2.49
C ALA A 119 -6.18 -7.98 -2.15
N ALA A 120 -6.63 -8.71 -3.14
CA ALA A 120 -7.21 -10.04 -2.99
C ALA A 120 -6.61 -11.02 -4.01
N LEU A 121 -6.23 -12.20 -3.55
CA LEU A 121 -5.95 -13.34 -4.41
C LEU A 121 -7.28 -14.00 -4.75
N LEU A 122 -7.63 -13.96 -6.01
CA LEU A 122 -8.91 -14.41 -6.54
C LEU A 122 -8.73 -15.69 -7.34
N SER A 123 -9.69 -16.61 -7.26
CA SER A 123 -9.76 -17.80 -8.10
C SER A 123 -11.05 -17.86 -8.89
N HIS A 124 -10.95 -18.20 -10.16
CA HIS A 124 -12.11 -18.50 -11.01
C HIS A 124 -11.74 -19.59 -12.03
N LYS A 125 -12.48 -20.69 -12.06
CA LYS A 125 -12.24 -21.83 -12.99
C LYS A 125 -10.78 -22.32 -13.00
N LYS A 126 -10.16 -22.43 -11.80
CA LYS A 126 -8.76 -22.84 -11.60
C LYS A 126 -7.72 -21.85 -12.15
N THR A 127 -8.13 -20.63 -12.43
CA THR A 127 -7.22 -19.53 -12.81
C THR A 127 -7.20 -18.52 -11.69
N GLU A 128 -6.00 -18.20 -11.21
CA GLU A 128 -5.81 -17.19 -10.18
C GLU A 128 -5.56 -15.81 -10.78
N ARG A 129 -6.02 -14.80 -10.10
CA ARG A 129 -5.89 -13.38 -10.49
C ARG A 129 -5.71 -12.52 -9.26
N LEU A 130 -5.14 -11.35 -9.46
CA LEU A 130 -5.06 -10.32 -8.45
C LEU A 130 -6.25 -9.37 -8.58
N GLY A 131 -7.06 -9.27 -7.53
CA GLY A 131 -8.07 -8.23 -7.37
C GLY A 131 -7.49 -7.04 -6.62
N LEU A 132 -7.77 -5.84 -7.10
CA LEU A 132 -7.37 -4.58 -6.48
C LEU A 132 -8.59 -3.67 -6.35
N LEU A 133 -8.78 -3.12 -5.16
CA LEU A 133 -9.85 -2.17 -4.87
C LEU A 133 -9.24 -0.97 -4.13
N PRO A 134 -9.10 0.19 -4.78
CA PRO A 134 -8.68 1.39 -4.07
C PRO A 134 -9.74 1.80 -3.04
N VAL A 135 -9.31 2.22 -1.86
CA VAL A 135 -10.20 2.84 -0.87
C VAL A 135 -10.56 4.23 -1.38
N PRO A 136 -11.83 4.50 -1.70
CA PRO A 136 -12.21 5.79 -2.29
C PRO A 136 -11.98 6.95 -1.32
N ALA A 137 -11.32 8.01 -1.78
CA ALA A 137 -11.10 9.23 -0.98
C ALA A 137 -12.39 9.97 -0.61
N SER A 138 -13.51 9.66 -1.27
CA SER A 138 -14.84 10.20 -0.96
C SER A 138 -15.46 9.57 0.29
N LEU A 139 -14.96 8.42 0.74
CA LEU A 139 -15.44 7.79 1.96
C LEU A 139 -14.72 8.34 3.19
N PRO A 140 -15.40 8.47 4.33
CA PRO A 140 -14.74 8.83 5.58
C PRO A 140 -13.79 7.69 6.00
N PRO A 141 -12.59 7.98 6.54
CA PRO A 141 -11.69 6.94 7.01
C PRO A 141 -12.23 6.12 8.19
N VAL A 142 -13.20 6.72 8.92
CA VAL A 142 -13.78 6.14 10.13
C VAL A 142 -15.30 6.21 10.03
N VAL A 143 -15.97 5.10 10.31
CA VAL A 143 -17.43 5.00 10.38
C VAL A 143 -17.85 4.87 11.84
N PHE A 144 -18.53 5.90 12.35
CA PHE A 144 -19.09 5.88 13.71
C PHE A 144 -20.44 5.17 13.73
N LEU A 145 -20.70 4.46 14.83
CA LEU A 145 -22.00 3.81 15.04
C LEU A 145 -23.05 4.81 15.57
N PRO A 146 -24.27 4.82 15.03
CA PRO A 146 -25.23 5.90 15.29
C PRO A 146 -25.71 5.97 16.74
N GLU A 147 -25.89 4.83 17.41
CA GLU A 147 -26.39 4.77 18.79
C GLU A 147 -25.29 4.97 19.84
N THR A 148 -24.04 4.77 19.45
CA THR A 148 -22.85 4.89 20.29
C THR A 148 -21.74 5.60 19.54
N PRO A 149 -21.79 6.94 19.38
CA PRO A 149 -20.83 7.67 18.54
C PRO A 149 -19.38 7.64 19.03
N SER A 150 -19.14 7.09 20.20
CA SER A 150 -17.79 6.77 20.70
C SER A 150 -17.26 5.42 20.23
N ARG A 151 -18.04 4.64 19.48
CA ARG A 151 -17.64 3.36 18.88
C ARG A 151 -17.54 3.53 17.38
N TYR A 152 -16.43 3.04 16.80
CA TYR A 152 -16.15 3.23 15.38
C TYR A 152 -15.42 2.03 14.78
N ILE A 153 -15.52 1.91 13.46
CA ILE A 153 -14.80 0.94 12.66
C ILE A 153 -14.09 1.67 11.51
N LEU A 154 -12.94 1.20 11.08
CA LEU A 154 -12.23 1.76 9.95
C LEU A 154 -12.89 1.34 8.63
N THR A 155 -12.91 2.23 7.65
CA THR A 155 -13.52 1.95 6.34
C THR A 155 -12.77 0.84 5.61
N GLU A 156 -11.45 0.77 5.69
CA GLU A 156 -10.67 -0.33 5.13
C GLU A 156 -10.97 -1.69 5.79
N ASP A 157 -11.29 -1.73 7.10
CA ASP A 157 -11.70 -2.97 7.77
C ASP A 157 -13.07 -3.46 7.24
N ILE A 158 -14.00 -2.54 6.97
CA ILE A 158 -15.28 -2.85 6.33
C ILE A 158 -15.04 -3.39 4.91
N LEU A 159 -14.25 -2.68 4.09
CA LEU A 159 -13.95 -3.10 2.72
C LEU A 159 -13.27 -4.46 2.67
N LEU A 160 -12.33 -4.70 3.58
CA LEU A 160 -11.63 -5.96 3.68
C LEU A 160 -12.59 -7.12 4.06
N ALA A 161 -13.54 -6.86 4.96
CA ALA A 161 -14.54 -7.85 5.34
C ALA A 161 -15.48 -8.19 4.19
N TYR A 162 -15.92 -7.18 3.44
CA TYR A 162 -16.85 -7.33 2.33
C TYR A 162 -16.17 -7.58 0.97
N ALA A 163 -14.88 -7.88 0.93
CA ALA A 163 -14.16 -8.15 -0.33
C ALA A 163 -14.80 -9.28 -1.15
N ASP A 164 -15.35 -10.31 -0.50
CA ASP A 164 -16.06 -11.41 -1.17
C ASP A 164 -17.32 -10.93 -1.90
N HIS A 165 -18.00 -9.90 -1.40
CA HIS A 165 -19.13 -9.27 -2.09
C HIS A 165 -18.70 -8.35 -3.24
N VAL A 166 -17.53 -7.72 -3.11
CA VAL A 166 -16.97 -6.85 -4.16
C VAL A 166 -16.50 -7.68 -5.35
N PHE A 167 -15.92 -8.85 -5.09
CA PHE A 167 -15.40 -9.77 -6.10
C PHE A 167 -16.31 -10.99 -6.28
N GLU A 168 -17.63 -10.82 -6.23
CA GLU A 168 -18.65 -11.88 -6.18
C GLU A 168 -18.56 -12.95 -7.29
N MET A 169 -17.92 -12.63 -8.44
CA MET A 169 -17.67 -13.58 -9.52
C MET A 169 -16.46 -14.49 -9.30
N TYR A 170 -15.75 -14.32 -8.19
CA TYR A 170 -14.50 -15.00 -7.87
C TYR A 170 -14.54 -15.55 -6.44
N ASP A 171 -13.84 -16.64 -6.22
CA ASP A 171 -13.53 -17.12 -4.86
C ASP A 171 -12.34 -16.31 -4.33
N VAL A 172 -12.51 -15.62 -3.22
CA VAL A 172 -11.44 -14.87 -2.55
C VAL A 172 -10.62 -15.83 -1.69
N LEU A 173 -9.42 -16.17 -2.12
CA LEU A 173 -8.53 -17.11 -1.41
C LEU A 173 -7.79 -16.43 -0.26
N GLU A 174 -7.23 -15.25 -0.52
CA GLU A 174 -6.53 -14.43 0.46
C GLU A 174 -6.85 -12.95 0.21
N LYS A 175 -6.76 -12.13 1.26
CA LYS A 175 -6.99 -10.68 1.14
C LYS A 175 -6.21 -9.90 2.20
N THR A 176 -5.74 -8.71 1.85
CA THR A 176 -5.01 -7.80 2.75
C THR A 176 -5.29 -6.35 2.37
N VAL A 177 -5.13 -5.43 3.33
CA VAL A 177 -4.98 -4.02 2.98
C VAL A 177 -3.56 -3.82 2.49
N LEU A 178 -3.39 -3.13 1.39
CA LEU A 178 -2.13 -2.87 0.71
C LEU A 178 -1.92 -1.36 0.59
N CYS A 179 -0.74 -0.90 0.95
CA CYS A 179 -0.28 0.47 0.70
C CYS A 179 1.11 0.43 0.05
N VAL A 180 1.32 1.24 -0.98
CA VAL A 180 2.63 1.36 -1.63
C VAL A 180 3.21 2.74 -1.38
N THR A 181 4.53 2.81 -1.18
CA THR A 181 5.27 4.07 -1.20
C THR A 181 6.13 4.09 -2.44
N ARG A 182 6.04 5.18 -3.20
CA ARG A 182 6.79 5.36 -4.44
C ARG A 182 7.92 6.36 -4.25
N ASN A 183 8.95 6.20 -5.07
CA ASN A 183 10.01 7.18 -5.18
C ASN A 183 9.41 8.53 -5.62
N ALA A 184 9.66 9.59 -4.85
CA ALA A 184 9.18 10.95 -5.11
C ALA A 184 10.31 11.92 -5.46
N ASP A 185 11.53 11.43 -5.72
CA ASP A 185 12.65 12.28 -6.11
C ASP A 185 12.41 12.86 -7.52
N ILE A 186 11.54 13.86 -7.55
CA ILE A 186 11.21 14.67 -8.71
C ILE A 186 12.14 15.89 -8.66
N GLN A 187 13.32 15.75 -9.20
CA GLN A 187 13.94 16.93 -9.81
C GLN A 187 13.19 17.15 -11.13
N VAL A 188 12.15 17.98 -11.05
CA VAL A 188 11.47 18.51 -12.23
C VAL A 188 12.43 19.51 -12.85
N ASP A 189 13.30 19.04 -13.71
CA ASP A 189 13.92 19.90 -14.71
C ASP A 189 12.82 20.27 -15.72
N ASP A 190 12.03 21.26 -15.37
CA ASP A 190 10.94 21.83 -16.17
C ASP A 190 11.42 22.47 -17.50
N GLU A 191 12.72 22.57 -17.72
CA GLU A 191 13.30 23.25 -18.87
C GLU A 191 13.31 22.44 -20.17
N THR A 192 12.77 21.20 -20.20
CA THR A 192 12.95 20.34 -21.38
C THR A 192 11.69 20.06 -22.19
N PHE A 193 10.56 20.70 -21.89
CA PHE A 193 9.33 20.57 -22.70
C PHE A 193 9.33 21.40 -23.99
N GLY A 194 10.36 22.22 -24.25
CA GLY A 194 10.39 23.22 -25.31
C GLY A 194 11.30 22.93 -26.52
N VAL A 195 11.93 21.77 -26.64
CA VAL A 195 12.84 21.52 -27.78
C VAL A 195 12.23 20.48 -28.73
N GLU A 196 11.52 20.96 -29.74
CA GLU A 196 11.22 20.21 -30.96
C GLU A 196 12.54 19.84 -31.66
N GLY A 197 12.86 18.54 -31.73
CA GLY A 197 14.06 18.05 -32.44
C GLY A 197 15.05 17.23 -31.63
N GLY A 198 14.78 16.96 -30.36
CA GLY A 198 15.71 16.20 -29.50
C GLY A 198 15.82 14.74 -29.87
N ASP A 199 17.06 14.24 -29.85
CA ASP A 199 17.49 12.86 -30.06
C ASP A 199 16.54 11.87 -29.37
N PHE A 200 15.97 10.93 -30.13
CA PHE A 200 15.06 9.88 -29.66
C PHE A 200 15.65 9.11 -28.46
N ARG A 201 16.96 8.91 -28.46
CA ARG A 201 17.70 8.26 -27.37
C ARG A 201 17.56 9.05 -26.05
N LYS A 202 17.70 10.39 -26.09
CA LYS A 202 17.52 11.25 -24.90
C LYS A 202 16.09 11.26 -24.42
N LYS A 203 15.10 11.25 -25.34
CA LYS A 203 13.68 11.11 -24.97
C LYS A 203 13.41 9.78 -24.29
N MET A 204 13.97 8.68 -24.81
CA MET A 204 13.82 7.35 -24.22
C MET A 204 14.51 7.23 -22.85
N GLU A 205 15.73 7.78 -22.72
CA GLU A 205 16.41 7.86 -21.42
C GLU A 205 15.60 8.66 -20.39
N LYS A 206 14.98 9.77 -20.81
CA LYS A 206 14.10 10.57 -19.94
C LYS A 206 12.85 9.78 -19.52
N LEU A 207 12.18 9.09 -20.44
CA LEU A 207 11.03 8.22 -20.15
C LEU A 207 11.39 7.07 -19.20
N LEU A 208 12.56 6.47 -19.39
CA LEU A 208 13.05 5.42 -18.49
C LEU A 208 13.38 5.96 -17.10
N ARG A 209 13.96 7.16 -17.00
CA ARG A 209 14.16 7.85 -15.72
C ARG A 209 12.84 8.18 -15.02
N GLN A 210 11.85 8.69 -15.76
CA GLN A 210 10.51 8.94 -15.21
C GLN A 210 9.83 7.66 -14.70
N ARG A 211 9.95 6.54 -15.42
CA ARG A 211 9.46 5.23 -14.96
C ARG A 211 10.15 4.78 -13.67
N ARG A 212 11.48 4.94 -13.56
CA ARG A 212 12.23 4.61 -12.34
C ARG A 212 11.83 5.49 -11.16
N ARG A 213 11.61 6.78 -11.38
CA ARG A 213 11.13 7.74 -10.36
C ARG A 213 9.76 7.40 -9.79
N MET A 214 8.98 6.59 -10.49
CA MET A 214 7.70 6.08 -10.01
C MET A 214 7.80 4.66 -9.42
N ALA A 215 9.02 4.12 -9.26
CA ALA A 215 9.24 2.79 -8.72
C ALA A 215 8.68 2.68 -7.29
N VAL A 216 8.13 1.50 -6.97
CA VAL A 216 7.72 1.20 -5.60
C VAL A 216 8.97 0.94 -4.77
N VAL A 217 9.12 1.66 -3.67
CA VAL A 217 10.25 1.53 -2.74
C VAL A 217 9.88 0.80 -1.46
N ARG A 218 8.58 0.73 -1.15
CA ARG A 218 8.04 0.03 0.02
C ARG A 218 6.62 -0.44 -0.25
N VAL A 219 6.31 -1.62 0.22
CA VAL A 219 4.98 -2.22 0.24
C VAL A 219 4.59 -2.51 1.68
N GLU A 220 3.43 -2.06 2.12
CA GLU A 220 2.89 -2.33 3.44
C GLU A 220 1.63 -3.18 3.29
N ILE A 221 1.52 -4.23 4.10
CA ILE A 221 0.37 -5.13 4.13
C ILE A 221 -0.17 -5.23 5.56
N SER A 222 -1.49 -5.25 5.74
CA SER A 222 -2.11 -5.22 7.08
C SER A 222 -2.09 -6.57 7.80
N ARG A 223 -1.91 -7.67 7.09
CA ARG A 223 -1.92 -9.03 7.62
C ARG A 223 -0.96 -9.94 6.87
N PRO A 224 -0.47 -11.02 7.52
CA PRO A 224 0.33 -12.01 6.82
C PRO A 224 -0.44 -12.61 5.66
N ILE A 225 0.27 -12.85 4.56
CA ILE A 225 -0.20 -13.51 3.36
C ILE A 225 0.77 -14.61 2.97
N SER A 226 0.34 -15.56 2.14
CA SER A 226 1.20 -16.64 1.63
C SER A 226 2.33 -16.10 0.75
N ASP A 227 3.43 -16.86 0.65
CA ASP A 227 4.53 -16.51 -0.26
C ASP A 227 4.08 -16.51 -1.72
N HIS A 228 3.09 -17.34 -2.06
CA HIS A 228 2.45 -17.34 -3.36
C HIS A 228 1.76 -16.00 -3.65
N PHE A 229 1.00 -15.45 -2.71
CA PHE A 229 0.37 -14.15 -2.89
C PHE A 229 1.39 -13.00 -2.91
N LYS A 230 2.47 -13.08 -2.10
CA LYS A 230 3.58 -12.10 -2.16
C LYS A 230 4.25 -12.06 -3.52
N GLU A 231 4.32 -13.20 -4.24
CA GLU A 231 4.93 -13.27 -5.57
C GLU A 231 4.25 -12.34 -6.57
N TYR A 232 2.93 -12.15 -6.46
CA TYR A 232 2.24 -11.14 -7.26
C TYR A 232 2.76 -9.73 -6.98
N PHE A 233 3.05 -9.40 -5.72
CA PHE A 233 3.61 -8.09 -5.38
C PHE A 233 5.07 -7.96 -5.83
N ARG A 234 5.89 -9.00 -5.60
CA ARG A 234 7.28 -9.00 -6.05
C ARG A 234 7.40 -8.78 -7.55
N SER A 235 6.65 -9.54 -8.33
CA SER A 235 6.71 -9.48 -9.79
C SER A 235 6.11 -8.20 -10.37
N ARG A 236 5.02 -7.69 -9.78
CA ARG A 236 4.30 -6.54 -10.33
C ARG A 236 4.87 -5.18 -9.89
N PHE A 237 5.44 -5.12 -8.71
CA PHE A 237 6.07 -3.90 -8.19
C PHE A 237 7.59 -3.90 -8.37
N GLU A 238 8.17 -5.01 -8.83
CA GLU A 238 9.63 -5.17 -8.95
C GLU A 238 10.36 -4.96 -7.61
N VAL A 239 9.77 -5.48 -6.53
CA VAL A 239 10.28 -5.36 -5.16
C VAL A 239 10.79 -6.71 -4.63
N SER A 240 11.70 -6.63 -3.68
CA SER A 240 12.16 -7.78 -2.89
C SER A 240 11.33 -7.98 -1.62
N ASP A 241 11.47 -9.14 -0.97
CA ASP A 241 10.81 -9.40 0.33
C ASP A 241 11.20 -8.37 1.40
N ALA A 242 12.43 -7.87 1.38
CA ALA A 242 12.91 -6.86 2.31
C ALA A 242 12.14 -5.51 2.21
N GLN A 243 11.41 -5.30 1.12
CA GLN A 243 10.60 -4.09 0.89
C GLN A 243 9.13 -4.29 1.26
N ILE A 244 8.74 -5.51 1.67
CA ILE A 244 7.35 -5.85 2.06
C ILE A 244 7.28 -5.91 3.57
N PHE A 245 6.57 -4.96 4.16
CA PHE A 245 6.44 -4.80 5.62
C PHE A 245 5.03 -5.16 6.09
N LEU A 246 4.97 -5.90 7.20
CA LEU A 246 3.71 -6.13 7.91
C LEU A 246 3.39 -4.89 8.75
N SER A 247 2.29 -4.24 8.45
CA SER A 247 1.78 -3.04 9.09
C SER A 247 0.36 -3.31 9.60
N ARG A 248 0.22 -3.74 10.84
CA ARG A 248 -1.09 -4.08 11.44
C ARG A 248 -1.97 -2.87 11.74
N THR A 249 -1.40 -1.70 11.65
CA THR A 249 -2.03 -0.40 11.88
C THR A 249 -1.85 0.46 10.62
N ALA A 250 -2.49 0.05 9.52
CA ALA A 250 -2.48 0.85 8.31
C ALA A 250 -3.36 2.09 8.47
#